data_2414589a86ea9a9ccbcba7ab0d84bb23
#
_entry.id   2414589a86ea9a9ccbcba7ab0d84bb23
#
_cell.length_a   1.000
_cell.length_b   1.000
_cell.length_c   1.000
_cell.angle_alpha   90.00
_cell.angle_beta   90.00
_cell.angle_gamma   90.00
#
_symmetry.space_group_name_H-M   'P 1'
#
loop_
_entity.id
_entity.type
_entity.pdbx_description
1 polymer ?
#
loop_
_entity_poly.entity_id
_entity_poly.type
_entity_poly.pdbx_seq_one_letter_code
_entity_poly.pdbx_strand_id
1 'polypeptide(L)'
;MRWDGNAERTLRSLADMVPATLRELASAAARDESELVASDRESDEVMTEDVVRGWIRTTPPEQRNGLVAVIDSLGFEVELFADDLQSAEGWDDDGGDDDPGEDAGTR
;
A
#
# COMPACT_ATOMS: atom_id res chain seq x y z
N MET A 1 -11.06 12.69 9.33
CA MET A 1 -9.76 12.97 8.70
C MET A 1 -9.99 13.63 7.36
N ARG A 2 -9.25 14.68 7.07
CA ARG A 2 -9.39 15.38 5.81
C ARG A 2 -8.57 14.72 4.71
N TRP A 3 -8.96 14.94 3.48
CA TRP A 3 -8.27 14.40 2.31
C TRP A 3 -7.90 15.54 1.38
N ASP A 4 -6.63 15.62 1.03
CA ASP A 4 -6.19 16.56 0.02
C ASP A 4 -6.83 16.21 -1.32
N GLY A 5 -7.14 17.22 -2.14
CA GLY A 5 -7.77 16.98 -3.43
C GLY A 5 -6.95 16.08 -4.34
N ASN A 6 -5.63 16.24 -4.33
CA ASN A 6 -4.75 15.39 -5.13
C ASN A 6 -4.76 13.96 -4.60
N ALA A 7 -4.88 13.79 -3.28
CA ALA A 7 -4.96 12.46 -2.69
C ALA A 7 -6.21 11.73 -3.16
N GLU A 8 -7.35 12.43 -3.19
CA GLU A 8 -8.58 11.83 -3.69
C GLU A 8 -8.44 11.40 -5.14
N ARG A 9 -7.85 12.24 -5.96
CA ARG A 9 -7.67 11.91 -7.38
C ARG A 9 -6.72 10.74 -7.56
N THR A 10 -5.67 10.67 -6.75
CA THR A 10 -4.71 9.57 -6.82
C THR A 10 -5.38 8.26 -6.45
N LEU A 11 -6.20 8.26 -5.40
CA LEU A 11 -6.93 7.05 -5.03
C LEU A 11 -7.85 6.61 -6.17
N ARG A 12 -8.54 7.55 -6.79
CA ARG A 12 -9.44 7.23 -7.90
C ARG A 12 -8.66 6.63 -9.07
N SER A 13 -7.50 7.20 -9.39
CA SER A 13 -6.68 6.68 -10.48
C SER A 13 -6.22 5.26 -10.21
N LEU A 14 -5.82 4.99 -8.98
CA LEU A 14 -5.39 3.65 -8.60
C LEU A 14 -6.56 2.67 -8.66
N ALA A 15 -7.73 3.10 -8.16
CA ALA A 15 -8.90 2.25 -8.16
C ALA A 15 -9.36 1.90 -9.57
N ASP A 16 -9.16 2.82 -10.51
CA ASP A 16 -9.56 2.57 -11.91
C ASP A 16 -8.76 1.44 -12.54
N MET A 17 -7.63 1.08 -11.97
CA MET A 17 -6.83 -0.04 -12.46
C MET A 17 -7.31 -1.39 -11.95
N VAL A 18 -8.26 -1.38 -11.02
CA VAL A 18 -8.82 -2.59 -10.43
C VAL A 18 -10.08 -2.96 -11.21
N PRO A 19 -10.33 -4.27 -11.44
CA PRO A 19 -11.58 -4.67 -12.09
C PRO A 19 -12.79 -4.07 -11.38
N ALA A 20 -13.81 -3.70 -12.16
CA ALA A 20 -14.97 -2.98 -11.64
C ALA A 20 -15.63 -3.71 -10.47
N THR A 21 -15.64 -5.04 -10.51
CA THR A 21 -16.29 -5.84 -9.47
C THR A 21 -15.57 -5.75 -8.12
N LEU A 22 -14.30 -5.39 -8.13
CA LEU A 22 -13.50 -5.31 -6.91
C LEU A 22 -13.15 -3.87 -6.54
N ARG A 23 -13.52 -2.93 -7.38
CA ARG A 23 -13.05 -1.54 -7.24
C ARG A 23 -13.51 -0.89 -5.94
N GLU A 24 -14.76 -1.09 -5.60
CA GLU A 24 -15.32 -0.48 -4.40
C GLU A 24 -14.62 -1.02 -3.15
N LEU A 25 -14.44 -2.32 -3.11
CA LEU A 25 -13.77 -2.96 -1.97
C LEU A 25 -12.33 -2.49 -1.85
N ALA A 26 -11.62 -2.46 -2.97
CA ALA A 26 -10.22 -2.02 -2.99
C ALA A 26 -10.09 -0.58 -2.57
N SER A 27 -11.01 0.28 -3.04
CA SER A 27 -11.00 1.69 -2.67
C SER A 27 -11.23 1.88 -1.18
N ALA A 28 -12.17 1.14 -0.61
CA ALA A 28 -12.47 1.25 0.82
C ALA A 28 -11.26 0.82 1.65
N ALA A 29 -10.64 -0.29 1.28
CA ALA A 29 -9.48 -0.79 2.00
C ALA A 29 -8.32 0.19 1.92
N ALA A 30 -8.08 0.73 0.73
CA ALA A 30 -6.98 1.68 0.53
C ALA A 30 -7.24 2.99 1.27
N ARG A 31 -8.49 3.44 1.32
CA ARG A 31 -8.84 4.65 2.06
C ARG A 31 -8.53 4.48 3.54
N ASP A 32 -8.93 3.35 4.11
CA ASP A 32 -8.67 3.07 5.53
C ASP A 32 -7.17 3.04 5.81
N GLU A 33 -6.41 2.35 4.97
CA GLU A 33 -4.96 2.28 5.15
C GLU A 33 -4.29 3.63 4.97
N SER A 34 -4.76 4.43 4.02
CA SER A 34 -4.20 5.75 3.79
C SER A 34 -4.38 6.63 5.03
N GLU A 35 -5.53 6.53 5.66
CA GLU A 35 -5.78 7.29 6.88
C GLU A 35 -4.91 6.81 8.02
N LEU A 36 -4.64 5.50 8.10
CA LEU A 36 -3.72 4.98 9.09
C LEU A 36 -2.30 5.49 8.86
N VAL A 37 -1.85 5.54 7.60
CA VAL A 37 -0.54 6.06 7.27
C VAL A 37 -0.42 7.51 7.71
N ALA A 38 -1.42 8.32 7.39
CA ALA A 38 -1.42 9.72 7.78
C ALA A 38 -1.41 9.87 9.29
N SER A 39 -2.20 9.05 9.98
CA SER A 39 -2.28 9.08 11.43
C SER A 39 -0.94 8.69 12.06
N ASP A 40 -0.24 7.72 11.47
CA ASP A 40 1.04 7.28 11.99
C ASP A 40 2.10 8.37 11.93
N ARG A 41 2.00 9.30 10.96
CA ARG A 41 2.91 10.44 10.91
C ARG A 41 2.30 11.68 11.57
N GLU A 42 1.25 11.45 12.37
CA GLU A 42 0.62 12.48 13.19
C GLU A 42 0.02 13.60 12.36
N SER A 43 -0.56 13.24 11.22
CA SER A 43 -1.24 14.19 10.36
C SER A 43 -2.75 13.98 10.46
N ASP A 44 -3.51 15.07 10.37
CA ASP A 44 -4.96 14.99 10.30
C ASP A 44 -5.47 15.11 8.87
N GLU A 45 -4.55 15.06 7.91
CA GLU A 45 -4.90 15.16 6.49
C GLU A 45 -4.16 14.10 5.70
N VAL A 46 -4.89 13.41 4.81
CA VAL A 46 -4.31 12.40 3.93
C VAL A 46 -3.76 13.11 2.70
N MET A 47 -2.48 12.91 2.44
CA MET A 47 -1.80 13.46 1.29
C MET A 47 -1.58 12.36 0.25
N THR A 48 -1.15 12.77 -0.94
CA THR A 48 -0.95 11.83 -2.04
C THR A 48 -0.02 10.68 -1.66
N GLU A 49 1.06 10.99 -0.96
CA GLU A 49 2.01 9.96 -0.55
C GLU A 49 1.38 8.94 0.39
N ASP A 50 0.47 9.40 1.25
CA ASP A 50 -0.23 8.49 2.14
C ASP A 50 -1.10 7.51 1.36
N VAL A 51 -1.71 8.00 0.28
CA VAL A 51 -2.54 7.15 -0.58
C VAL A 51 -1.69 6.07 -1.26
N VAL A 52 -0.53 6.46 -1.77
CA VAL A 52 0.36 5.49 -2.42
C VAL A 52 0.80 4.43 -1.41
N ARG A 53 1.22 4.85 -0.22
CA ARG A 53 1.63 3.90 0.81
C ARG A 53 0.48 3.00 1.23
N GLY A 54 -0.71 3.59 1.40
CA GLY A 54 -1.88 2.80 1.77
C GLY A 54 -2.21 1.78 0.70
N TRP A 55 -2.11 2.17 -0.56
CA TRP A 55 -2.36 1.24 -1.66
C TRP A 55 -1.36 0.08 -1.65
N ILE A 56 -0.09 0.40 -1.43
CA ILE A 56 0.94 -0.63 -1.34
C ILE A 56 0.62 -1.61 -0.22
N ARG A 57 0.20 -1.09 0.93
CA ARG A 57 -0.09 -1.95 2.09
C ARG A 57 -1.27 -2.87 1.85
N THR A 58 -2.22 -2.46 1.00
CA THR A 58 -3.37 -3.31 0.68
C THR A 58 -3.06 -4.31 -0.43
N THR A 59 -1.88 -4.20 -1.04
CA THR A 59 -1.48 -5.10 -2.11
C THR A 59 -0.62 -6.21 -1.53
N PRO A 60 -0.96 -7.49 -1.81
CA PRO A 60 -0.14 -8.59 -1.31
C PRO A 60 1.31 -8.44 -1.73
N PRO A 61 2.26 -8.83 -0.86
CA PRO A 61 3.68 -8.61 -1.15
C PRO A 61 4.13 -9.19 -2.49
N GLU A 62 3.59 -10.32 -2.88
CA GLU A 62 4.00 -10.96 -4.14
C GLU A 62 3.55 -10.16 -5.36
N GLN A 63 2.61 -9.24 -5.20
CA GLN A 63 2.10 -8.43 -6.29
C GLN A 63 2.66 -7.01 -6.29
N ARG A 64 3.46 -6.67 -5.29
CA ARG A 64 3.94 -5.29 -5.15
C ARG A 64 4.91 -4.87 -6.24
N ASN A 65 5.58 -5.82 -6.87
CA ASN A 65 6.48 -5.50 -7.97
C ASN A 65 5.75 -4.80 -9.11
N GLY A 66 4.49 -5.16 -9.33
CA GLY A 66 3.69 -4.52 -10.37
C GLY A 66 3.38 -3.05 -10.07
N LEU A 67 3.48 -2.66 -8.80
CA LEU A 67 3.20 -1.28 -8.42
C LEU A 67 4.33 -0.33 -8.79
N VAL A 68 5.53 -0.85 -9.03
CA VAL A 68 6.66 0.00 -9.40
C VAL A 68 6.32 0.81 -10.65
N ALA A 69 5.81 0.15 -11.67
CA ALA A 69 5.45 0.84 -12.91
C ALA A 69 4.28 1.81 -12.68
N VAL A 70 3.34 1.43 -11.82
CA VAL A 70 2.19 2.28 -11.51
C VAL A 70 2.65 3.56 -10.82
N ILE A 71 3.51 3.42 -9.80
CA ILE A 71 4.02 4.56 -9.04
C ILE A 71 4.79 5.49 -9.97
N ASP A 72 5.62 4.92 -10.83
CA ASP A 72 6.39 5.70 -11.78
C ASP A 72 5.47 6.44 -12.74
N SER A 73 4.43 5.78 -13.23
CA SER A 73 3.50 6.40 -14.18
C SER A 73 2.70 7.53 -13.57
N LEU A 74 2.54 7.53 -12.24
CA LEU A 74 1.86 8.60 -11.54
C LEU A 74 2.77 9.80 -11.27
N GLY A 75 4.05 9.70 -11.63
CA GLY A 75 4.98 10.80 -11.48
C GLY A 75 5.72 10.81 -10.16
N PHE A 76 5.66 9.73 -9.40
CA PHE A 76 6.37 9.64 -8.12
C PHE A 76 7.70 8.92 -8.30
N GLU A 77 8.64 9.24 -7.41
CA GLU A 77 9.89 8.51 -7.35
C GLU A 77 9.66 7.21 -6.58
N VAL A 78 9.90 6.10 -7.26
CA VAL A 78 9.70 4.79 -6.65
C VAL A 78 10.53 4.62 -5.39
N GLU A 79 11.69 5.24 -5.35
CA GLU A 79 12.59 5.13 -4.21
C GLU A 79 11.98 5.63 -2.90
N LEU A 80 11.06 6.59 -2.99
CA LEU A 80 10.39 7.10 -1.79
C LEU A 80 9.56 6.03 -1.12
N PHE A 81 9.17 5.02 -1.86
CA PHE A 81 8.30 3.97 -1.36
C PHE A 81 8.97 2.61 -1.30
N ALA A 82 10.32 2.60 -1.42
CA ALA A 82 11.05 1.34 -1.46
C ALA A 82 10.81 0.50 -0.21
N ASP A 83 10.82 1.14 0.96
CA ASP A 83 10.60 0.42 2.21
C ASP A 83 9.22 -0.20 2.25
N ASP A 84 8.21 0.54 1.81
CA ASP A 84 6.84 0.03 1.78
C ASP A 84 6.70 -1.11 0.79
N LEU A 85 7.34 -0.99 -0.37
CA LEU A 85 7.26 -2.02 -1.40
C LEU A 85 7.91 -3.31 -0.96
N GLN A 86 8.94 -3.22 -0.12
CA GLN A 86 9.68 -4.39 0.33
C GLN A 86 9.17 -4.95 1.65
N SER A 87 8.30 -4.20 2.32
CA SER A 87 7.80 -4.60 3.63
C SER A 87 6.73 -5.68 3.49
N ALA A 88 6.78 -6.68 4.35
CA ALA A 88 5.72 -7.67 4.45
C ALA A 88 4.82 -7.39 5.63
N GLU A 89 4.96 -6.23 6.23
CA GLU A 89 4.17 -5.85 7.39
C GLU A 89 2.70 -5.86 7.04
N GLY A 90 1.91 -6.47 7.90
CA GLY A 90 0.49 -6.61 7.66
C GLY A 90 0.11 -7.85 6.86
N TRP A 91 1.12 -8.53 6.28
CA TRP A 91 0.91 -9.73 5.47
C TRP A 91 1.70 -10.92 5.98
N ASP A 92 2.40 -10.78 7.11
CA ASP A 92 3.16 -11.87 7.71
C ASP A 92 2.25 -12.95 8.21
N ASP A 93 2.70 -14.06 8.07
CA ASP A 93 1.95 -15.18 8.64
C ASP A 93 2.62 -15.86 9.77
N ASP A 94 2.99 -15.40 9.24
CA ASP A 94 3.36 -16.03 9.74
C ASP A 94 3.80 -16.50 9.88
N GLY A 95 3.94 -16.41 10.00
CA GLY A 95 4.24 -16.78 10.05
C GLY A 95 4.92 -17.15 10.05
N GLY A 96 5.11 -17.23 10.07
CA GLY A 96 5.63 -17.54 10.02
C GLY A 96 6.43 -17.81 9.94
N ASP A 97 6.62 -18.03 9.94
CA ASP A 97 7.25 -18.21 9.90
C ASP A 97 8.08 -18.46 9.94
N ASP A 98 8.21 -18.78 9.98
CA ASP A 98 8.81 -18.92 10.11
C ASP A 98 9.63 -19.26 10.08
N ASP A 99 9.80 -19.69 10.08
CA ASP A 99 10.38 -19.98 10.20
C ASP A 99 11.19 -20.25 10.16
N PRO A 100 11.40 -20.62 10.16
CA PRO A 100 12.04 -20.92 10.24
C PRO A 100 12.78 -21.15 10.29
N GLY A 101 12.98 -21.48 10.25
CA GLY A 101 13.20 -21.64 10.53
C GLY A 101 13.66 -21.89 10.39
N GLU A 102 13.62 -22.31 10.21
CA GLU A 102 13.65 -22.56 10.36
C GLU A 102 13.96 -22.72 10.11
N ASP A 103 14.25 -23.11 10.01
CA ASP A 103 14.22 -23.34 10.04
C ASP A 103 14.59 -23.47 9.74
N ALA A 104 14.97 -23.77 9.58
CA ALA A 104 14.96 -23.91 9.61
C ALA A 104 15.29 -24.04 9.43
N GLY A 105 15.61 -24.39 9.27
CA GLY A 105 15.55 -24.46 9.47
C GLY A 105 15.81 -24.51 9.23
N THR A 106 15.92 -24.99 9.12
CA THR A 106 15.81 -24.91 9.23
C THR A 106 16.06 -24.90 9.09
N ARG A 107 16.30 -25.32 9.16
CA ARG A 107 16.27 -25.24 9.27
C ARG A 107 16.69 -25.37 9.20
#